data_433f082320b06340f5c2da6ec3da2888
#
_entry.id   433f082320b06340f5c2da6ec3da2888
#
_cell.length_a   1.000
_cell.length_b   1.000
_cell.length_c   1.000
_cell.angle_alpha   90.00
_cell.angle_beta   90.00
_cell.angle_gamma   90.00
#
_symmetry.space_group_name_H-M   'P 1'
#
loop_
_entity.id
_entity.type
_entity.pdbx_description
1 polymer ?
#
loop_
_entity_poly.entity_id
_entity_poly.type
_entity_poly.pdbx_seq_one_letter_code
_entity_poly.pdbx_strand_id
1 'polypeptide(L)'
;MLMPRRVKHRKQHHPKRTGAAKGGTRLAFGDFGIQAVEGHYVTNRQIDSARIAMTPDIKRGGKVWINIFPDRPLTKKPAETRMGSGKGSQEWWIANVKPGRVLFELSGVDETVAREAMRRAQHKLPMKTRFVSREAGEF
;
A
#
# COMPACT_ATOMS: atom_id res chain seq x y z
N MET A 1 -13.18 -0.32 5.19
CA MET A 1 -11.88 -0.67 4.65
C MET A 1 -11.99 -0.98 3.16
N LEU A 2 -10.90 -0.76 2.45
CA LEU A 2 -10.88 -1.01 1.01
C LEU A 2 -11.00 -2.51 0.71
N MET A 3 -11.89 -2.84 -0.22
CA MET A 3 -12.05 -4.20 -0.71
C MET A 3 -12.79 -4.16 -2.05
N PRO A 4 -12.59 -5.17 -2.92
CA PRO A 4 -13.32 -5.22 -4.19
C PRO A 4 -14.81 -5.47 -3.96
N ARG A 5 -15.64 -4.89 -4.83
CA ARG A 5 -17.08 -5.14 -4.79
C ARG A 5 -17.43 -6.54 -5.29
N ARG A 6 -16.69 -7.02 -6.29
CA ARG A 6 -16.89 -8.34 -6.88
C ARG A 6 -15.56 -9.02 -7.10
N VAL A 7 -15.53 -10.33 -6.87
CA VAL A 7 -14.38 -11.17 -7.20
C VAL A 7 -14.89 -12.45 -7.86
N LYS A 8 -14.18 -12.90 -8.88
CA LYS A 8 -14.49 -14.21 -9.50
C LYS A 8 -14.25 -15.34 -8.53
N HIS A 9 -13.18 -15.25 -7.78
CA HIS A 9 -12.81 -16.27 -6.80
C HIS A 9 -12.49 -15.60 -5.49
N ARG A 10 -13.15 -16.02 -4.43
CA ARG A 10 -12.91 -15.50 -3.08
C ARG A 10 -11.57 -15.95 -2.52
N LYS A 11 -11.11 -17.12 -2.95
CA LYS A 11 -9.81 -17.66 -2.53
C LYS A 11 -8.93 -17.79 -3.77
N GLN A 12 -7.72 -17.32 -3.65
CA GLN A 12 -6.75 -17.33 -4.75
C GLN A 12 -5.40 -17.80 -4.24
N HIS A 13 -4.55 -18.20 -5.16
CA HIS A 13 -3.16 -18.48 -4.81
C HIS A 13 -2.46 -17.20 -4.42
N HIS A 14 -1.52 -17.31 -3.47
CA HIS A 14 -0.76 -16.16 -3.05
C HIS A 14 0.09 -15.64 -4.21
N PRO A 15 0.03 -14.34 -4.52
CA PRO A 15 0.85 -13.78 -5.58
C PRO A 15 2.32 -13.77 -5.18
N LYS A 16 3.19 -13.83 -6.18
CA LYS A 16 4.63 -13.76 -5.95
C LYS A 16 5.04 -12.35 -5.55
N ARG A 17 5.92 -12.25 -4.57
CA ARG A 17 6.46 -10.97 -4.10
C ARG A 17 7.78 -10.58 -4.75
N THR A 18 8.28 -11.44 -5.64
CA THR A 18 9.57 -11.24 -6.31
C THR A 18 9.43 -10.41 -7.57
N GLY A 19 10.54 -9.85 -8.03
CA GLY A 19 10.58 -9.01 -9.21
C GLY A 19 10.38 -7.54 -8.88
N ALA A 20 10.53 -6.69 -9.88
CA ALA A 20 10.33 -5.25 -9.76
C ALA A 20 8.97 -4.84 -10.32
N ALA A 21 8.47 -3.70 -9.89
CA ALA A 21 7.23 -3.15 -10.41
C ALA A 21 7.41 -2.76 -11.89
N LYS A 22 6.42 -3.11 -12.72
CA LYS A 22 6.43 -2.77 -14.15
C LYS A 22 5.73 -1.44 -14.43
N GLY A 23 4.89 -0.99 -13.52
CA GLY A 23 4.19 0.28 -13.63
C GLY A 23 4.01 0.92 -12.27
N GLY A 24 3.57 2.18 -12.25
CA GLY A 24 3.38 2.91 -11.02
C GLY A 24 4.68 3.21 -10.27
N THR A 25 5.78 3.38 -11.03
CA THR A 25 7.10 3.62 -10.45
C THR A 25 7.45 5.11 -10.38
N ARG A 26 6.57 5.96 -10.87
CA ARG A 26 6.76 7.42 -10.88
C ARG A 26 5.55 8.10 -10.27
N LEU A 27 5.77 9.32 -9.79
CA LEU A 27 4.68 10.16 -9.32
C LEU A 27 3.79 10.52 -10.54
N ALA A 28 2.51 10.20 -10.43
CA ALA A 28 1.55 10.45 -11.51
C ALA A 28 0.71 11.70 -11.25
N PHE A 29 0.31 11.92 -10.01
CA PHE A 29 -0.65 12.97 -9.65
C PHE A 29 -0.09 14.01 -8.70
N GLY A 30 0.73 13.60 -7.74
CA GLY A 30 1.20 14.46 -6.67
C GLY A 30 2.61 14.98 -6.89
N ASP A 31 3.04 15.82 -5.96
CA ASP A 31 4.40 16.38 -5.96
C ASP A 31 5.34 15.53 -5.10
N PHE A 32 4.79 14.79 -4.16
CA PHE A 32 5.53 13.98 -3.22
C PHE A 32 4.87 12.62 -3.08
N GLY A 33 5.63 11.64 -2.65
CA GLY A 33 5.07 10.31 -2.43
C GLY A 33 6.01 9.41 -1.65
N ILE A 34 5.56 8.17 -1.45
CA ILE A 34 6.41 7.12 -0.91
C ILE A 34 6.44 5.96 -1.87
N GLN A 35 7.63 5.42 -2.05
CA GLN A 35 7.91 4.35 -2.98
C GLN A 35 8.43 3.14 -2.23
N ALA A 36 7.95 1.97 -2.59
CA ALA A 36 8.38 0.72 -1.97
C ALA A 36 9.83 0.43 -2.35
N VAL A 37 10.65 0.10 -1.36
CA VAL A 37 12.04 -0.32 -1.56
C VAL A 37 12.11 -1.83 -1.66
N GLU A 38 11.21 -2.53 -0.99
CA GLU A 38 11.13 -3.98 -1.03
C GLU A 38 9.70 -4.44 -1.30
N GLY A 39 9.54 -5.66 -1.80
CA GLY A 39 8.22 -6.22 -2.09
C GLY A 39 7.55 -6.77 -0.84
N HIS A 40 6.23 -6.59 -0.75
CA HIS A 40 5.46 -7.12 0.36
C HIS A 40 3.97 -7.14 0.03
N TYR A 41 3.22 -7.92 0.78
CA TYR A 41 1.77 -7.85 0.78
C TYR A 41 1.33 -6.75 1.74
N VAL A 42 0.49 -5.84 1.26
CA VAL A 42 -0.05 -4.76 2.09
C VAL A 42 -1.54 -5.01 2.27
N THR A 43 -1.97 -5.13 3.51
CA THR A 43 -3.39 -5.42 3.79
C THR A 43 -4.22 -4.15 3.68
N ASN A 44 -5.53 -4.32 3.48
CA ASN A 44 -6.45 -3.19 3.46
C ASN A 44 -6.42 -2.40 4.78
N ARG A 45 -6.18 -3.08 5.90
CA ARG A 45 -6.04 -2.40 7.20
C ARG A 45 -4.80 -1.51 7.24
N GLN A 46 -3.69 -1.99 6.68
CA GLN A 46 -2.45 -1.21 6.64
C GLN A 46 -2.60 0.02 5.73
N ILE A 47 -3.28 -0.14 4.60
CA ILE A 47 -3.55 0.98 3.69
C ILE A 47 -4.39 2.05 4.40
N ASP A 48 -5.46 1.65 5.06
CA ASP A 48 -6.31 2.57 5.82
C ASP A 48 -5.55 3.25 6.96
N SER A 49 -4.76 2.48 7.69
CA SER A 49 -3.97 3.03 8.79
C SER A 49 -2.97 4.07 8.31
N ALA A 50 -2.32 3.81 7.18
CA ALA A 50 -1.38 4.77 6.60
C ALA A 50 -2.09 6.05 6.17
N ARG A 51 -3.24 5.91 5.52
CA ARG A 51 -4.05 7.07 5.11
C ARG A 51 -4.45 7.92 6.30
N ILE A 52 -4.95 7.29 7.35
CA ILE A 52 -5.37 7.99 8.56
C ILE A 52 -4.18 8.68 9.23
N ALA A 53 -3.02 8.04 9.24
CA ALA A 53 -1.82 8.61 9.85
C ALA A 53 -1.33 9.87 9.12
N MET A 54 -1.57 9.96 7.80
CA MET A 54 -1.20 11.14 7.01
C MET A 54 -2.16 12.31 7.19
N THR A 55 -3.44 12.02 7.44
CA THR A 55 -4.50 13.03 7.41
C THR A 55 -4.27 14.23 8.35
N PRO A 56 -3.79 14.07 9.58
CA PRO A 56 -3.58 15.22 10.46
C PRO A 56 -2.58 16.25 9.93
N ASP A 57 -1.61 15.83 9.15
CA ASP A 57 -0.58 16.72 8.60
C ASP A 57 -1.03 17.41 7.31
N ILE A 58 -2.08 16.90 6.69
CA ILE A 58 -2.63 17.43 5.45
C ILE A 58 -3.84 18.26 5.77
N LYS A 59 -3.61 19.56 5.92
CA LYS A 59 -4.68 20.50 6.21
C LYS A 59 -5.40 20.88 4.92
N ARG A 60 -6.18 21.95 4.97
CA ARG A 60 -6.95 22.42 3.83
C ARG A 60 -6.07 22.60 2.58
N GLY A 61 -6.57 22.13 1.46
CA GLY A 61 -5.91 22.26 0.17
C GLY A 61 -5.00 21.10 -0.20
N GLY A 62 -4.63 20.26 0.77
CA GLY A 62 -3.82 19.07 0.47
C GLY A 62 -4.66 17.96 -0.12
N LYS A 63 -4.05 17.17 -1.00
CA LYS A 63 -4.69 16.01 -1.61
C LYS A 63 -3.82 14.79 -1.46
N VAL A 64 -4.46 13.64 -1.26
CA VAL A 64 -3.80 12.34 -1.14
C VAL A 64 -4.35 11.41 -2.20
N TRP A 65 -3.46 10.71 -2.89
CA TRP A 65 -3.82 9.64 -3.80
C TRP A 65 -3.29 8.34 -3.25
N ILE A 66 -4.13 7.31 -3.26
CA ILE A 66 -3.75 5.95 -2.90
C ILE A 66 -3.63 5.17 -4.19
N ASN A 67 -2.40 4.79 -4.54
CA ASN A 67 -2.11 4.18 -5.85
C ASN A 67 -2.15 2.66 -5.83
N ILE A 68 -2.44 2.07 -4.70
CA ILE A 68 -2.55 0.61 -4.56
C ILE A 68 -3.95 0.25 -4.08
N PHE A 69 -4.44 -0.89 -4.55
CA PHE A 69 -5.75 -1.37 -4.14
C PHE A 69 -5.66 -2.83 -3.70
N PRO A 70 -6.28 -3.20 -2.58
CA PRO A 70 -6.21 -4.58 -2.08
C PRO A 70 -7.26 -5.43 -2.78
N ASP A 71 -6.90 -5.99 -3.93
CA ASP A 71 -7.79 -6.77 -4.77
C ASP A 71 -7.60 -8.29 -4.66
N ARG A 72 -6.64 -8.74 -3.85
CA ARG A 72 -6.34 -10.15 -3.67
C ARG A 72 -6.75 -10.62 -2.29
N PRO A 73 -7.48 -11.76 -2.17
CA PRO A 73 -7.82 -12.30 -0.87
C PRO A 73 -6.64 -13.05 -0.26
N LEU A 74 -6.45 -12.88 1.04
CA LEU A 74 -5.47 -13.63 1.80
C LEU A 74 -6.23 -14.52 2.79
N THR A 75 -5.97 -15.81 2.74
CA THR A 75 -6.58 -16.77 3.65
C THR A 75 -5.60 -17.18 4.73
N LYS A 76 -6.13 -17.42 5.93
CA LYS A 76 -5.35 -17.89 7.05
C LYS A 76 -6.01 -19.18 7.58
N LYS A 77 -5.22 -20.22 7.78
CA LYS A 77 -5.75 -21.43 8.39
C LYS A 77 -6.03 -21.17 9.86
N PRO A 78 -7.21 -21.57 10.38
CA PRO A 78 -7.44 -21.52 11.80
C PRO A 78 -6.39 -22.36 12.55
N ALA A 79 -6.05 -21.94 13.77
CA ALA A 79 -5.04 -22.63 14.56
C ALA A 79 -5.40 -24.10 14.82
N GLU A 80 -6.69 -24.41 14.83
CA GLU A 80 -7.22 -25.76 15.07
C GLU A 80 -7.38 -26.59 13.80
N THR A 81 -7.10 -26.04 12.63
CA THR A 81 -7.26 -26.74 11.38
C THR A 81 -6.14 -27.73 11.16
N ARG A 82 -6.51 -29.00 10.96
CA ARG A 82 -5.52 -30.03 10.66
C ARG A 82 -4.97 -29.85 9.25
N MET A 83 -3.72 -30.28 9.06
CA MET A 83 -3.11 -30.27 7.74
C MET A 83 -3.94 -31.07 6.74
N GLY A 84 -4.10 -30.54 5.55
CA GLY A 84 -4.83 -31.19 4.49
C GLY A 84 -6.32 -30.89 4.43
N SER A 85 -6.86 -30.13 5.35
CA SER A 85 -8.28 -29.78 5.34
C SER A 85 -8.64 -28.60 4.43
N GLY A 86 -7.73 -28.20 3.52
CA GLY A 86 -7.98 -27.16 2.54
C GLY A 86 -7.62 -25.76 3.02
N LYS A 87 -7.91 -24.77 2.20
CA LYS A 87 -7.67 -23.38 2.55
C LYS A 87 -8.61 -22.94 3.66
N GLY A 88 -8.09 -22.14 4.58
CA GLY A 88 -8.91 -21.49 5.58
C GLY A 88 -9.83 -20.45 4.98
N SER A 89 -10.69 -19.87 5.80
CA SER A 89 -11.58 -18.81 5.36
C SER A 89 -10.77 -17.54 5.03
N GLN A 90 -11.32 -16.73 4.13
CA GLN A 90 -10.75 -15.45 3.78
C GLN A 90 -10.77 -14.51 4.98
N GLU A 91 -9.62 -13.90 5.31
CA GLU A 91 -9.53 -12.96 6.43
C GLU A 91 -9.21 -11.55 5.99
N TRP A 92 -8.35 -11.37 4.97
CA TRP A 92 -7.88 -10.06 4.56
C TRP A 92 -7.89 -9.91 3.05
N TRP A 93 -7.95 -8.67 2.64
CA TRP A 93 -7.66 -8.27 1.28
C TRP A 93 -6.27 -7.65 1.26
N ILE A 94 -5.48 -7.98 0.25
CA ILE A 94 -4.10 -7.50 0.13
C ILE A 94 -3.83 -6.91 -1.25
N ALA A 95 -2.88 -5.99 -1.27
CA ALA A 95 -2.26 -5.51 -2.50
C ALA A 95 -0.87 -6.11 -2.58
N ASN A 96 -0.51 -6.67 -3.73
CA ASN A 96 0.82 -7.19 -3.97
C ASN A 96 1.72 -6.06 -4.45
N VAL A 97 2.59 -5.58 -3.57
CA VAL A 97 3.49 -4.46 -3.86
C VAL A 97 4.87 -5.00 -4.19
N LYS A 98 5.38 -4.58 -5.33
CA LYS A 98 6.74 -4.92 -5.76
C LYS A 98 7.67 -3.72 -5.59
N PRO A 99 8.99 -3.95 -5.44
CA PRO A 99 9.94 -2.84 -5.31
C PRO A 99 9.81 -1.85 -6.47
N GLY A 100 9.85 -0.56 -6.15
CA GLY A 100 9.72 0.51 -7.12
C GLY A 100 8.33 1.11 -7.23
N ARG A 101 7.30 0.45 -6.69
CA ARG A 101 5.93 0.96 -6.76
C ARG A 101 5.75 2.17 -5.86
N VAL A 102 5.16 3.25 -6.41
CA VAL A 102 4.73 4.39 -5.61
C VAL A 102 3.39 4.04 -4.98
N LEU A 103 3.33 4.09 -3.67
CA LEU A 103 2.16 3.65 -2.90
C LEU A 103 1.15 4.76 -2.67
N PHE A 104 1.63 5.90 -2.21
CA PHE A 104 0.81 7.07 -1.92
C PHE A 104 1.44 8.29 -2.54
N GLU A 105 0.61 9.24 -2.94
CA GLU A 105 1.07 10.54 -3.44
C GLU A 105 0.37 11.66 -2.70
N LEU A 106 1.02 12.80 -2.66
CA LEU A 106 0.57 13.95 -1.89
C LEU A 106 0.86 15.22 -2.64
N SER A 107 -0.05 16.17 -2.62
CA SER A 107 0.16 17.50 -3.18
C SER A 107 -0.56 18.56 -2.33
N GLY A 108 -0.26 19.83 -2.62
CA GLY A 108 -0.90 20.94 -1.92
C GLY A 108 -0.29 21.27 -0.56
N VAL A 109 0.87 20.71 -0.24
CA VAL A 109 1.60 20.99 1.00
C VAL A 109 3.07 21.20 0.67
N ASP A 110 3.81 21.84 1.57
CA ASP A 110 5.24 21.99 1.38
C ASP A 110 5.99 20.68 1.69
N GLU A 111 7.26 20.65 1.33
CA GLU A 111 8.06 19.44 1.48
C GLU A 111 8.22 19.01 2.93
N THR A 112 8.34 19.97 3.86
CA THR A 112 8.49 19.65 5.29
C THR A 112 7.27 18.93 5.82
N VAL A 113 6.09 19.43 5.50
CA VAL A 113 4.82 18.80 5.90
C VAL A 113 4.68 17.44 5.21
N ALA A 114 5.03 17.37 3.93
CA ALA A 114 4.92 16.11 3.17
C ALA A 114 5.82 15.03 3.76
N ARG A 115 7.06 15.37 4.12
CA ARG A 115 7.99 14.42 4.73
C ARG A 115 7.47 13.88 6.06
N GLU A 116 6.88 14.74 6.87
CA GLU A 116 6.32 14.32 8.15
C GLU A 116 5.10 13.41 7.96
N ALA A 117 4.21 13.78 7.05
CA ALA A 117 3.04 12.96 6.74
C ALA A 117 3.44 11.58 6.25
N MET A 118 4.39 11.53 5.32
CA MET A 118 4.85 10.25 4.75
C MET A 118 5.61 9.42 5.77
N ARG A 119 6.36 10.04 6.67
CA ARG A 119 7.03 9.33 7.76
C ARG A 119 6.02 8.60 8.63
N ARG A 120 4.92 9.26 8.97
CA ARG A 120 3.85 8.63 9.76
C ARG A 120 3.19 7.48 9.00
N ALA A 121 2.96 7.65 7.70
CA ALA A 121 2.41 6.60 6.87
C ALA A 121 3.35 5.40 6.78
N GLN A 122 4.64 5.64 6.63
CA GLN A 122 5.64 4.57 6.55
C GLN A 122 5.64 3.67 7.78
N HIS A 123 5.38 4.22 8.96
CA HIS A 123 5.33 3.45 10.19
C HIS A 123 4.16 2.46 10.22
N LYS A 124 3.15 2.65 9.38
CA LYS A 124 1.99 1.75 9.31
C LYS A 124 2.13 0.70 8.22
N LEU A 125 3.18 0.77 7.42
CA LEU A 125 3.40 -0.16 6.32
C LEU A 125 4.40 -1.26 6.73
N PRO A 126 4.26 -2.47 6.16
CA PRO A 126 5.06 -3.62 6.59
C PRO A 126 6.45 -3.69 5.97
N MET A 127 6.75 -2.85 4.99
CA MET A 127 8.02 -2.92 4.27
C MET A 127 8.73 -1.57 4.29
N LYS A 128 9.99 -1.60 3.88
CA LYS A 128 10.77 -0.38 3.71
C LYS A 128 10.26 0.44 2.54
N THR A 129 10.16 1.74 2.76
CA THR A 129 9.73 2.70 1.76
C THR A 129 10.67 3.90 1.81
N ARG A 130 10.65 4.70 0.75
CA ARG A 130 11.41 5.94 0.71
C ARG A 130 10.53 7.09 0.23
N PHE A 131 10.84 8.26 0.72
CA PHE A 131 10.20 9.49 0.28
C PHE A 131 10.72 9.85 -1.12
N VAL A 132 9.81 10.22 -2.01
CA VAL A 132 10.18 10.66 -3.37
C VAL A 132 9.54 12.00 -3.64
N SER A 133 10.24 12.82 -4.45
CA SER A 133 9.81 14.15 -4.80
C SER A 133 9.97 14.33 -6.30
N ARG A 134 9.00 14.97 -6.91
CA ARG A 134 9.06 15.28 -8.35
C ARG A 134 10.23 16.19 -8.67
N GLU A 135 10.49 17.17 -7.81
CA GLU A 135 11.57 18.12 -8.01
C GLU A 135 12.95 17.51 -7.90
N ALA A 136 13.11 16.50 -7.04
CA ALA A 136 14.38 15.84 -6.85
C ALA A 136 14.70 14.81 -7.93
N GLY A 137 13.74 14.47 -8.78
CA GLY A 137 13.95 13.47 -9.82
C GLY A 137 14.21 12.07 -9.30
N GLU A 138 13.65 11.72 -8.16
CA GLU A 138 13.90 10.45 -7.45
C GLU A 138 12.94 9.34 -7.86
N PHE A 139 12.68 9.20 -9.14
CA PHE A 139 11.78 8.13 -9.59
C PHE A 139 12.09 7.71 -11.01
#